data_f22bde15922ad8097d4d8cba5d74667b
#
_entry.id   f22bde15922ad8097d4d8cba5d74667b
#
_cell.length_a   1.000
_cell.length_b   1.000
_cell.length_c   1.000
_cell.angle_alpha   90.00
_cell.angle_beta   90.00
_cell.angle_gamma   90.00
#
_symmetry.space_group_name_H-M   'P 1'
#
loop_
_entity.id
_entity.type
_entity.pdbx_description
1 polymer ?
#
loop_
_entity_poly.entity_id
_entity_poly.type
_entity_poly.pdbx_seq_one_letter_code
_entity_poly.pdbx_strand_id
1 'polypeptide(L)'
;MKKVVKFGGSSLASAEQFKKVGDIIRSDESRRYVVPSAPGKRFDGDIKVTDMLYECYRAAEKGEKIAGKIKKIQARYQEIIDGLELDLKLDEQFAEIEKNFIAQAGSDYAASRGEFLNGIVMANYLG
;
A
#
# COMPACT_ATOMS: atom_id res chain seq x y z
N MET A 1 -17.37 -11.63 20.49
CA MET A 1 -17.60 -10.34 19.83
C MET A 1 -16.53 -10.08 18.78
N LYS A 2 -16.94 -9.67 17.59
CA LYS A 2 -16.00 -9.35 16.49
C LYS A 2 -15.57 -7.89 16.61
N LYS A 3 -14.29 -7.64 16.42
CA LYS A 3 -13.72 -6.29 16.44
C LYS A 3 -13.23 -5.87 15.08
N VAL A 4 -13.41 -4.59 14.73
CA VAL A 4 -12.80 -3.97 13.57
C VAL A 4 -11.57 -3.23 14.05
N VAL A 5 -10.41 -3.51 13.42
CA VAL A 5 -9.13 -2.91 13.82
C VAL A 5 -8.59 -2.10 12.65
N LYS A 6 -8.28 -0.83 12.90
CA LYS A 6 -7.71 0.07 11.88
C LYS A 6 -6.29 0.47 12.27
N PHE A 7 -5.38 0.41 11.32
CA PHE A 7 -3.98 0.78 11.51
C PHE A 7 -3.61 1.94 10.58
N GLY A 8 -2.93 2.94 11.14
CA GLY A 8 -2.47 4.09 10.39
C GLY A 8 -1.23 3.79 9.54
N GLY A 9 -0.88 4.74 8.66
CA GLY A 9 0.19 4.56 7.69
C GLY A 9 1.57 4.32 8.28
N SER A 10 1.94 5.02 9.36
CA SER A 10 3.25 4.85 10.01
C SER A 10 3.41 3.46 10.63
N SER A 11 2.32 2.85 11.09
CA SER A 11 2.30 1.49 11.63
C SER A 11 2.51 0.43 10.55
N LEU A 12 2.40 0.79 9.28
CA LEU A 12 2.48 -0.12 8.14
C LEU A 12 3.53 0.30 7.12
N ALA A 13 4.46 1.17 7.53
CA ALA A 13 5.45 1.76 6.62
C ALA A 13 6.55 0.79 6.18
N SER A 14 6.79 -0.27 6.92
CA SER A 14 7.85 -1.25 6.64
C SER A 14 7.44 -2.65 7.05
N ALA A 15 8.22 -3.65 6.62
CA ALA A 15 8.00 -5.05 7.01
C ALA A 15 8.07 -5.23 8.53
N GLU A 16 9.01 -4.56 9.19
CA GLU A 16 9.16 -4.61 10.65
C GLU A 16 7.90 -4.13 11.35
N GLN A 17 7.32 -3.02 10.89
CA GLN A 17 6.07 -2.50 11.45
C GLN A 17 4.89 -3.44 11.17
N PHE A 18 4.83 -4.05 9.99
CA PHE A 18 3.83 -5.07 9.67
C PHE A 18 3.87 -6.23 10.65
N LYS A 19 5.07 -6.69 11.03
CA LYS A 19 5.22 -7.80 11.98
C LYS A 19 4.65 -7.44 13.33
N LYS A 20 4.89 -6.22 13.81
CA LYS A 20 4.33 -5.72 15.07
C LYS A 20 2.81 -5.67 15.02
N VAL A 21 2.23 -5.17 13.93
CA VAL A 21 0.79 -5.12 13.72
C VAL A 21 0.20 -6.53 13.67
N GLY A 22 0.85 -7.46 12.96
CA GLY A 22 0.43 -8.85 12.88
C GLY A 22 0.37 -9.51 14.24
N ASP A 23 1.36 -9.25 15.09
CA ASP A 23 1.38 -9.79 16.47
C ASP A 23 0.20 -9.25 17.29
N ILE A 24 -0.12 -7.96 17.15
CA ILE A 24 -1.26 -7.35 17.83
C ILE A 24 -2.57 -8.02 17.36
N ILE A 25 -2.73 -8.20 16.06
CA ILE A 25 -3.95 -8.80 15.49
C ILE A 25 -4.11 -10.24 15.98
N ARG A 26 -3.03 -11.03 15.95
CA ARG A 26 -3.06 -12.45 16.33
C ARG A 26 -3.22 -12.66 17.83
N SER A 27 -2.96 -11.65 18.65
CA SER A 27 -3.11 -11.74 20.10
C SER A 27 -4.57 -11.79 20.55
N ASP A 28 -5.53 -11.50 19.66
CA ASP A 28 -6.96 -11.52 19.99
C ASP A 28 -7.76 -12.02 18.79
N GLU A 29 -8.34 -13.21 18.91
CA GLU A 29 -9.12 -13.84 17.85
C GLU A 29 -10.37 -13.05 17.43
N SER A 30 -10.86 -12.14 18.28
CA SER A 30 -12.01 -11.30 17.95
C SER A 30 -11.69 -10.21 16.94
N ARG A 31 -10.41 -9.94 16.66
CA ARG A 31 -9.95 -8.95 15.68
C ARG A 31 -10.01 -9.52 14.26
N ARG A 32 -11.21 -9.73 13.76
CA ARG A 32 -11.44 -10.37 12.45
C ARG A 32 -11.45 -9.41 11.27
N TYR A 33 -11.78 -8.15 11.51
CA TYR A 33 -11.88 -7.13 10.47
C TYR A 33 -10.72 -6.16 10.62
N VAL A 34 -9.76 -6.24 9.69
CA VAL A 34 -8.56 -5.41 9.69
C VAL A 34 -8.64 -4.42 8.55
N VAL A 35 -8.49 -3.13 8.85
CA VAL A 35 -8.50 -2.06 7.85
C VAL A 35 -7.12 -1.41 7.84
N PRO A 36 -6.24 -1.80 6.89
CA PRO A 36 -4.92 -1.19 6.79
C PRO A 36 -4.98 0.08 5.94
N SER A 37 -4.22 1.10 6.35
CA SER A 37 -3.99 2.29 5.53
C SER A 37 -2.83 2.01 4.55
N ALA A 38 -2.61 2.92 3.60
CA ALA A 38 -1.44 2.88 2.74
C ALA A 38 -0.17 3.03 3.58
N PRO A 39 0.98 2.49 3.13
CA PRO A 39 2.25 2.67 3.85
C PRO A 39 2.59 4.14 4.02
N GLY A 40 2.90 4.54 5.25
CA GLY A 40 3.30 5.89 5.58
C GLY A 40 4.80 6.09 5.48
N LYS A 41 5.31 7.09 6.19
CA LYS A 41 6.74 7.40 6.24
C LYS A 41 7.48 6.33 7.03
N ARG A 42 8.62 5.87 6.50
CA ARG A 42 9.51 4.92 7.18
C ARG A 42 10.43 5.63 8.16
N PHE A 43 10.69 6.92 7.92
CA PHE A 43 11.56 7.78 8.72
C PHE A 43 11.19 9.25 8.47
N ASP A 44 11.71 10.17 9.27
CA ASP A 44 11.51 11.60 9.07
C ASP A 44 12.07 12.01 7.70
N GLY A 45 11.29 12.76 6.94
CA GLY A 45 11.68 13.17 5.59
C GLY A 45 11.32 12.20 4.48
N ASP A 46 10.81 11.02 4.81
CA ASP A 46 10.30 10.09 3.80
C ASP A 46 8.98 10.58 3.21
N ILE A 47 8.54 9.95 2.12
CA ILE A 47 7.29 10.29 1.43
C ILE A 47 6.26 9.20 1.69
N LYS A 48 5.05 9.59 2.01
CA LYS A 48 3.93 8.64 2.14
C LYS A 48 3.55 8.10 0.78
N VAL A 49 3.15 6.82 0.72
CA VAL A 49 2.72 6.20 -0.53
C VAL A 49 1.54 6.95 -1.14
N THR A 50 0.59 7.41 -0.34
CA THR A 50 -0.55 8.20 -0.84
C THR A 50 -0.08 9.44 -1.61
N ASP A 51 0.93 10.14 -1.09
CA ASP A 51 1.48 11.33 -1.76
C ASP A 51 2.20 10.94 -3.07
N MET A 52 2.90 9.81 -3.09
CA MET A 52 3.52 9.28 -4.30
C MET A 52 2.47 8.97 -5.38
N LEU A 53 1.35 8.40 -4.97
CA LEU A 53 0.24 8.08 -5.88
C LEU A 53 -0.40 9.35 -6.47
N TYR A 54 -0.64 10.37 -5.65
CA TYR A 54 -1.17 11.64 -6.13
C TYR A 54 -0.22 12.32 -7.11
N GLU A 55 1.07 12.36 -6.79
CA GLU A 55 2.08 12.96 -7.66
C GLU A 55 2.15 12.23 -9.00
N CYS A 56 2.11 10.91 -8.97
CA CYS A 56 2.11 10.08 -10.17
C CYS A 56 0.86 10.35 -11.02
N TYR A 57 -0.31 10.44 -10.39
CA TYR A 57 -1.56 10.71 -11.08
C TYR A 57 -1.55 12.10 -11.74
N ARG A 58 -1.06 13.12 -11.04
CA ARG A 58 -0.94 14.48 -11.60
C ARG A 58 -0.02 14.51 -12.81
N ALA A 59 1.07 13.73 -12.78
CA ALA A 59 1.97 13.62 -13.93
C ALA A 59 1.25 13.00 -15.13
N ALA A 60 0.43 11.97 -14.89
CA ALA A 60 -0.38 11.35 -15.94
C ALA A 60 -1.39 12.32 -16.54
N GLU A 61 -2.02 13.16 -15.71
CA GLU A 61 -2.95 14.19 -16.18
C GLU A 61 -2.27 15.21 -17.11
N LYS A 62 -0.98 15.48 -16.88
CA LYS A 62 -0.19 16.39 -17.71
C LYS A 62 0.36 15.72 -18.97
N GLY A 63 0.09 14.45 -19.18
CA GLY A 63 0.61 13.69 -20.31
C GLY A 63 2.06 13.27 -20.17
N GLU A 64 2.62 13.33 -18.98
CA GLU A 64 4.00 12.90 -18.71
C GLU A 64 4.07 11.37 -18.62
N LYS A 65 5.25 10.81 -18.86
CA LYS A 65 5.50 9.38 -18.69
C LYS A 65 5.55 9.05 -17.20
N ILE A 66 4.81 8.04 -16.77
CA ILE A 66 4.70 7.68 -15.36
C ILE A 66 5.32 6.33 -15.00
N ALA A 67 5.85 5.60 -15.97
CA ALA A 67 6.41 4.25 -15.72
C ALA A 67 7.46 4.26 -14.60
N GLY A 68 8.35 5.23 -14.57
CA GLY A 68 9.36 5.37 -13.53
C GLY A 68 8.77 5.65 -12.16
N LYS A 69 7.73 6.47 -12.08
CA LYS A 69 7.04 6.79 -10.84
C LYS A 69 6.28 5.58 -10.31
N ILE A 70 5.62 4.84 -11.19
CA ILE A 70 4.92 3.58 -10.84
C ILE A 70 5.92 2.58 -10.26
N LYS A 71 7.10 2.42 -10.88
CA LYS A 71 8.14 1.50 -10.38
C LYS A 71 8.62 1.88 -8.97
N LYS A 72 8.75 3.16 -8.68
CA LYS A 72 9.16 3.62 -7.34
C LYS A 72 8.11 3.26 -6.28
N ILE A 73 6.84 3.40 -6.61
CA ILE A 73 5.75 3.03 -5.70
C ILE A 73 5.75 1.52 -5.51
N GLN A 74 5.88 0.76 -6.59
CA GLN A 74 5.96 -0.70 -6.52
C GLN A 74 7.13 -1.16 -5.66
N ALA A 75 8.28 -0.49 -5.75
CA ALA A 75 9.46 -0.81 -4.94
C ALA A 75 9.19 -0.67 -3.44
N ARG A 76 8.37 0.31 -3.03
CA ARG A 76 7.97 0.48 -1.63
C ARG A 76 7.21 -0.73 -1.10
N TYR A 77 6.27 -1.25 -1.90
CA TYR A 77 5.52 -2.46 -1.55
C TYR A 77 6.40 -3.70 -1.63
N GLN A 78 7.27 -3.77 -2.62
CA GLN A 78 8.17 -4.92 -2.78
C GLN A 78 9.13 -5.04 -1.60
N GLU A 79 9.61 -3.92 -1.06
CA GLU A 79 10.45 -3.91 0.14
C GLU A 79 9.71 -4.54 1.33
N ILE A 80 8.43 -4.21 1.50
CA ILE A 80 7.60 -4.81 2.56
C ILE A 80 7.38 -6.30 2.30
N ILE A 81 7.02 -6.67 1.09
CA ILE A 81 6.78 -8.06 0.69
C ILE A 81 8.02 -8.91 0.93
N ASP A 82 9.19 -8.43 0.51
CA ASP A 82 10.45 -9.15 0.69
C ASP A 82 10.81 -9.28 2.16
N GLY A 83 10.64 -8.22 2.93
CA GLY A 83 10.91 -8.23 4.36
C GLY A 83 9.99 -9.16 5.16
N LEU A 84 8.78 -9.38 4.66
CA LEU A 84 7.81 -10.33 5.24
C LEU A 84 7.99 -11.75 4.69
N GLU A 85 8.90 -11.93 3.74
CA GLU A 85 9.18 -13.22 3.08
C GLU A 85 7.94 -13.82 2.42
N LEU A 86 7.11 -12.97 1.81
CA LEU A 86 5.90 -13.39 1.12
C LEU A 86 6.20 -13.73 -0.34
N ASP A 87 5.52 -14.77 -0.84
CA ASP A 87 5.54 -15.10 -2.27
C ASP A 87 4.35 -14.38 -2.92
N LEU A 88 4.47 -13.08 -3.06
CA LEU A 88 3.41 -12.21 -3.59
C LEU A 88 4.00 -11.27 -4.63
N LYS A 89 3.33 -11.15 -5.76
CA LYS A 89 3.69 -10.21 -6.82
C LYS A 89 2.50 -9.28 -7.09
N LEU A 90 2.79 -7.99 -7.22
CA LEU A 90 1.78 -6.97 -7.49
C LEU A 90 1.89 -6.41 -8.91
N ASP A 91 2.60 -7.10 -9.80
CA ASP A 91 2.85 -6.63 -11.17
C ASP A 91 1.56 -6.34 -11.93
N GLU A 92 0.58 -7.23 -11.84
CA GLU A 92 -0.70 -7.07 -12.52
C GLU A 92 -1.48 -5.87 -11.97
N GLN A 93 -1.48 -5.71 -10.66
CA GLN A 93 -2.16 -4.60 -10.00
C GLN A 93 -1.54 -3.26 -10.39
N PHE A 94 -0.22 -3.18 -10.44
CA PHE A 94 0.47 -1.95 -10.84
C PHE A 94 0.31 -1.65 -12.33
N ALA A 95 0.26 -2.67 -13.19
CA ALA A 95 -0.01 -2.48 -14.61
C ALA A 95 -1.42 -1.89 -14.82
N GLU A 96 -2.40 -2.37 -14.08
CA GLU A 96 -3.77 -1.84 -14.14
C GLU A 96 -3.85 -0.41 -13.61
N ILE A 97 -3.15 -0.12 -12.50
CA ILE A 97 -3.10 1.24 -11.93
C ILE A 97 -2.49 2.22 -12.95
N GLU A 98 -1.38 1.84 -13.56
CA GLU A 98 -0.74 2.68 -14.58
C GLU A 98 -1.69 2.97 -15.74
N LYS A 99 -2.35 1.95 -16.25
CA LYS A 99 -3.33 2.09 -17.32
C LYS A 99 -4.47 3.04 -16.93
N ASN A 100 -5.00 2.88 -15.72
CA ASN A 100 -6.11 3.68 -15.24
C ASN A 100 -5.69 5.12 -14.94
N PHE A 101 -4.46 5.35 -14.51
CA PHE A 101 -3.92 6.69 -14.32
C PHE A 101 -3.82 7.42 -15.67
N ILE A 102 -3.30 6.74 -16.70
CA ILE A 102 -3.20 7.28 -18.04
C ILE A 102 -4.61 7.58 -18.59
N ALA A 103 -5.59 6.74 -18.29
CA ALA A 103 -6.98 6.95 -18.69
C ALA A 103 -7.71 7.99 -17.83
N GLN A 104 -7.03 8.63 -16.89
CA GLN A 104 -7.57 9.68 -16.00
C GLN A 104 -8.78 9.22 -15.20
N ALA A 105 -8.61 8.11 -14.48
CA ALA A 105 -9.67 7.50 -13.66
C ALA A 105 -10.13 8.36 -12.46
N GLY A 106 -9.39 9.42 -12.12
CA GLY A 106 -9.75 10.36 -11.07
C GLY A 106 -8.83 10.30 -9.86
N SER A 107 -8.76 11.41 -9.13
CA SER A 107 -7.91 11.53 -7.94
C SER A 107 -8.37 10.63 -6.79
N ASP A 108 -9.68 10.39 -6.67
CA ASP A 108 -10.22 9.49 -5.64
C ASP A 108 -9.77 8.04 -5.90
N TYR A 109 -9.74 7.62 -7.15
CA TYR A 109 -9.18 6.33 -7.53
C TYR A 109 -7.73 6.23 -7.11
N ALA A 110 -6.92 7.25 -7.43
CA ALA A 110 -5.51 7.29 -7.07
C ALA A 110 -5.31 7.19 -5.56
N ALA A 111 -6.06 7.95 -4.79
CA ALA A 111 -5.99 7.94 -3.33
C ALA A 111 -6.29 6.56 -2.74
N SER A 112 -7.28 5.84 -3.31
CA SER A 112 -7.72 4.55 -2.80
C SER A 112 -6.74 3.41 -3.07
N ARG A 113 -5.83 3.57 -4.04
CA ARG A 113 -4.96 2.45 -4.46
C ARG A 113 -3.95 2.06 -3.40
N GLY A 114 -3.49 3.00 -2.59
CA GLY A 114 -2.55 2.70 -1.50
C GLY A 114 -3.14 1.73 -0.49
N GLU A 115 -4.36 1.98 -0.06
CA GLU A 115 -5.06 1.11 0.89
C GLU A 115 -5.40 -0.24 0.25
N PHE A 116 -5.84 -0.23 -1.01
CA PHE A 116 -6.14 -1.44 -1.77
C PHE A 116 -4.94 -2.38 -1.84
N LEU A 117 -3.78 -1.85 -2.24
CA LEU A 117 -2.56 -2.63 -2.37
C LEU A 117 -2.09 -3.16 -1.01
N ASN A 118 -2.14 -2.30 0.02
CA ASN A 118 -1.71 -2.71 1.35
C ASN A 118 -2.66 -3.73 1.98
N GLY A 119 -3.93 -3.68 1.61
CA GLY A 119 -4.91 -4.70 1.97
C GLY A 119 -4.52 -6.07 1.43
N ILE A 120 -4.05 -6.13 0.17
CA ILE A 120 -3.58 -7.37 -0.44
C ILE A 120 -2.37 -7.92 0.33
N VAL A 121 -1.39 -7.06 0.64
CA VAL A 121 -0.19 -7.45 1.40
C VAL A 121 -0.59 -7.99 2.78
N MET A 122 -1.44 -7.26 3.49
CA MET A 122 -1.89 -7.66 4.83
C MET A 122 -2.64 -8.98 4.80
N ALA A 123 -3.54 -9.19 3.84
CA ALA A 123 -4.28 -10.43 3.69
C ALA A 123 -3.35 -11.62 3.46
N ASN A 124 -2.32 -11.44 2.63
CA ASN A 124 -1.33 -12.48 2.39
C ASN A 124 -0.46 -12.76 3.61
N TYR A 125 -0.11 -11.73 4.37
CA TYR A 125 0.71 -11.87 5.57
C TYR A 125 -0.04 -12.59 6.70
N LEU A 126 -1.30 -12.28 6.89
CA LEU A 126 -2.10 -12.89 7.95
C LEU A 126 -2.56 -14.33 7.63
N GLY A 127 -2.62 -14.67 6.37
CA GLY A 127 -3.03 -15.99 5.90
C GLY A 127 -4.53 -16.11 5.67
#